data_9b1b5f8e286bdfc398c7743c6b1f0357
#
_entry.id   9b1b5f8e286bdfc398c7743c6b1f0357
#
_cell.length_a   1.000
_cell.length_b   1.000
_cell.length_c   1.000
_cell.angle_alpha   90.00
_cell.angle_beta   90.00
_cell.angle_gamma   90.00
#
_symmetry.space_group_name_H-M   'P 1'
#
loop_
_entity.id
_entity.type
_entity.pdbx_description
1 polymer ?
#
loop_
_entity_poly.entity_id
_entity_poly.type
_entity_poly.pdbx_seq_one_letter_code
_entity_poly.pdbx_strand_id
1 'polypeptide(L)'
;MPPPPATASALALVLGFVLGGCTQAVDTPQPRPESPVAPITVLQVGDLLSPDVQDKEGNQFITVEPEECSATALEVDPPLIFDLDPAATDGGHWVSDEGRHVVVDEAVGVYHANFDSNRALEEARRTIESCRNVPFTVNDMRGREYHFRLLPQVDSGSPDIVLWSFDSDSWSCDNAFVAAHNAAVRISACGRSNGYDVLALARDALKRIEKLANTTA
;
A
#
# COMPACT_ATOMS: atom_id res chain seq x y z
N MET A 1 89.85 0.58 37.52
CA MET A 1 91.03 0.74 36.64
C MET A 1 90.69 0.11 35.32
N PRO A 2 90.99 0.67 34.22
CA PRO A 2 91.09 2.02 33.74
C PRO A 2 90.02 2.39 32.65
N PRO A 3 90.15 3.55 32.07
CA PRO A 3 89.04 4.30 31.52
C PRO A 3 88.88 4.14 29.97
N PRO A 4 88.01 5.00 29.39
CA PRO A 4 87.41 4.77 28.08
C PRO A 4 88.22 5.24 26.87
N PRO A 5 87.74 5.11 25.70
CA PRO A 5 87.83 6.28 24.83
C PRO A 5 86.52 6.65 24.11
N ALA A 6 86.48 7.91 23.89
CA ALA A 6 85.54 8.63 23.05
C ALA A 6 85.87 8.39 21.57
N THR A 7 84.85 8.54 20.73
CA THR A 7 84.96 9.04 19.36
C THR A 7 83.55 9.32 18.83
N ALA A 8 83.34 10.49 18.54
CA ALA A 8 83.41 11.21 17.28
C ALA A 8 82.02 11.26 16.54
N SER A 9 81.61 12.47 16.46
CA SER A 9 80.53 13.06 15.66
C SER A 9 80.47 12.61 14.20
N ALA A 10 79.27 12.35 13.73
CA ALA A 10 78.92 12.52 12.31
C ALA A 10 77.55 13.17 12.19
N LEU A 11 77.61 14.44 11.81
CA LEU A 11 76.44 15.21 11.38
C LEU A 11 76.04 14.69 10.01
N ALA A 12 74.86 14.12 9.91
CA ALA A 12 74.20 13.83 8.63
C ALA A 12 73.01 14.76 8.48
N LEU A 13 73.13 15.77 7.66
CA LEU A 13 72.06 16.59 7.17
C LEU A 13 71.19 15.74 6.24
N VAL A 14 69.98 15.43 6.68
CA VAL A 14 68.94 14.87 5.79
C VAL A 14 68.02 15.99 5.39
N LEU A 15 68.14 16.42 4.13
CA LEU A 15 67.12 17.27 3.46
C LEU A 15 65.82 16.47 3.37
N GLY A 16 64.85 16.86 4.18
CA GLY A 16 63.51 16.35 4.05
C GLY A 16 62.80 17.01 2.88
N PHE A 17 62.57 16.28 1.81
CA PHE A 17 61.59 16.65 0.78
C PHE A 17 60.19 16.55 1.38
N VAL A 18 59.58 17.72 1.62
CA VAL A 18 58.14 17.81 1.95
C VAL A 18 57.40 17.67 0.61
N LEU A 19 57.00 16.46 0.28
CA LEU A 19 55.99 16.24 -0.77
C LEU A 19 54.64 16.64 -0.18
N GLY A 20 54.22 17.86 -0.50
CA GLY A 20 52.87 18.35 -0.29
C GLY A 20 51.88 17.53 -1.14
N GLY A 21 51.40 16.44 -0.64
CA GLY A 21 50.25 15.71 -1.22
C GLY A 21 49.00 16.54 -1.01
N CYS A 22 48.48 17.19 -2.09
CA CYS A 22 47.08 17.65 -2.08
C CYS A 22 46.18 16.44 -1.99
N THR A 23 45.72 16.10 -0.80
CA THR A 23 44.56 15.24 -0.65
C THR A 23 43.34 16.04 -1.12
N GLN A 24 42.91 15.84 -2.36
CA GLN A 24 41.56 16.22 -2.75
C GLN A 24 40.62 15.37 -1.90
N ALA A 25 39.96 15.99 -0.91
CA ALA A 25 38.80 15.42 -0.28
C ALA A 25 37.77 15.24 -1.40
N VAL A 26 37.56 13.98 -1.81
CA VAL A 26 36.40 13.63 -2.62
C VAL A 26 35.22 13.86 -1.71
N ASP A 27 34.51 14.95 -1.87
CA ASP A 27 33.21 15.17 -1.26
C ASP A 27 32.31 14.01 -1.71
N THR A 28 32.19 13.02 -0.85
CA THR A 28 31.16 11.99 -1.01
C THR A 28 29.84 12.74 -1.01
N PRO A 29 29.01 12.64 -2.05
CA PRO A 29 27.72 13.29 -2.05
C PRO A 29 26.96 12.88 -0.79
N GLN A 30 26.80 13.82 0.14
CA GLN A 30 26.01 13.58 1.33
C GLN A 30 24.58 13.29 0.85
N PRO A 31 23.96 12.17 1.24
CA PRO A 31 22.59 11.92 0.86
C PRO A 31 21.77 13.16 1.22
N ARG A 32 21.15 13.78 0.21
CA ARG A 32 20.23 14.88 0.47
C ARG A 32 19.15 14.33 1.38
N PRO A 33 18.84 14.94 2.54
CA PRO A 33 17.72 14.52 3.35
C PRO A 33 16.51 14.46 2.43
N GLU A 34 15.88 13.30 2.33
CA GLU A 34 14.59 13.21 1.66
C GLU A 34 13.64 14.16 2.39
N SER A 35 13.07 15.10 1.67
CA SER A 35 12.06 15.99 2.24
C SER A 35 10.93 15.10 2.77
N PRO A 36 10.48 15.27 4.01
CA PRO A 36 9.38 14.48 4.52
C PRO A 36 8.19 14.66 3.57
N VAL A 37 7.67 13.55 3.06
CA VAL A 37 6.49 13.58 2.20
C VAL A 37 5.33 14.11 3.04
N ALA A 38 4.68 15.17 2.54
CA ALA A 38 3.57 15.78 3.25
C ALA A 38 2.40 14.78 3.33
N PRO A 39 1.71 14.69 4.47
CA PRO A 39 0.54 13.84 4.59
C PRO A 39 -0.59 14.33 3.67
N ILE A 40 -1.34 13.39 3.09
CA ILE A 40 -2.55 13.68 2.33
C ILE A 40 -3.57 14.28 3.30
N THR A 41 -4.24 15.36 2.92
CA THR A 41 -5.23 16.05 3.75
C THR A 41 -6.63 15.46 3.58
N VAL A 42 -7.49 15.65 4.58
CA VAL A 42 -8.89 15.19 4.53
C VAL A 42 -9.68 15.78 3.35
N LEU A 43 -9.30 16.95 2.86
CA LEU A 43 -9.96 17.60 1.71
C LEU A 43 -9.62 16.91 0.38
N GLN A 44 -8.56 16.10 0.36
CA GLN A 44 -8.10 15.37 -0.83
C GLN A 44 -8.64 13.93 -0.89
N VAL A 45 -9.49 13.52 0.05
CA VAL A 45 -9.99 12.14 0.09
C VAL A 45 -10.66 11.72 -1.21
N GLY A 46 -11.46 12.59 -1.83
CA GLY A 46 -12.09 12.33 -3.12
C GLY A 46 -11.11 12.21 -4.30
N ASP A 47 -9.93 12.81 -4.20
CA ASP A 47 -8.88 12.70 -5.23
C ASP A 47 -8.17 11.33 -5.22
N LEU A 48 -8.42 10.51 -4.20
CA LEU A 48 -7.96 9.11 -4.13
C LEU A 48 -8.81 8.18 -4.99
N LEU A 49 -10.06 8.53 -5.29
CA LEU A 49 -10.94 7.73 -6.13
C LEU A 49 -10.46 7.66 -7.59
N SER A 50 -10.79 6.57 -8.25
CA SER A 50 -10.61 6.45 -9.70
C SER A 50 -11.41 7.53 -10.43
N PRO A 51 -10.86 8.11 -11.51
CA PRO A 51 -11.65 9.00 -12.39
C PRO A 51 -12.81 8.30 -13.09
N ASP A 52 -12.84 6.95 -13.07
CA ASP A 52 -13.92 6.16 -13.65
C ASP A 52 -15.14 6.05 -12.74
N VAL A 53 -15.04 6.47 -11.47
CA VAL A 53 -16.19 6.51 -10.55
C VAL A 53 -17.27 7.40 -11.11
N GLN A 54 -18.45 6.83 -11.34
CA GLN A 54 -19.61 7.48 -11.97
C GLN A 54 -20.72 7.75 -10.98
N ASP A 55 -20.88 6.90 -9.99
CA ASP A 55 -21.97 6.97 -9.02
C ASP A 55 -21.48 6.61 -7.61
N LYS A 56 -22.19 7.13 -6.62
CA LYS A 56 -21.98 6.80 -5.20
C LYS A 56 -23.01 5.81 -4.67
N GLU A 57 -24.07 5.54 -5.45
CA GLU A 57 -25.14 4.60 -5.09
C GLU A 57 -25.04 3.33 -5.95
N GLY A 58 -24.83 2.19 -5.31
CA GLY A 58 -24.71 0.88 -5.94
C GLY A 58 -25.47 -0.21 -5.22
N ASN A 59 -25.48 -1.41 -5.80
CA ASN A 59 -25.99 -2.60 -5.13
C ASN A 59 -24.84 -3.32 -4.47
N GLN A 60 -24.51 -2.88 -3.29
CA GLN A 60 -23.34 -3.31 -2.52
C GLN A 60 -23.64 -4.48 -1.59
N PHE A 61 -22.61 -5.20 -1.19
CA PHE A 61 -22.66 -6.21 -0.16
C PHE A 61 -22.75 -5.56 1.23
N ILE A 62 -23.84 -5.85 1.96
CA ILE A 62 -24.18 -5.18 3.22
C ILE A 62 -24.02 -6.07 4.46
N THR A 63 -23.93 -7.38 4.29
CA THR A 63 -23.64 -8.32 5.39
C THR A 63 -22.71 -9.41 4.93
N VAL A 64 -21.90 -9.91 5.86
CA VAL A 64 -21.03 -11.07 5.67
C VAL A 64 -21.10 -11.95 6.90
N GLU A 65 -21.35 -13.24 6.71
CA GLU A 65 -21.37 -14.24 7.77
C GLU A 65 -20.43 -15.41 7.43
N PRO A 66 -19.51 -15.78 8.32
CA PRO A 66 -19.38 -15.25 9.68
C PRO A 66 -18.73 -13.84 9.70
N GLU A 67 -19.04 -13.05 10.74
CA GLU A 67 -18.65 -11.64 10.88
C GLU A 67 -17.12 -11.43 10.83
N GLU A 68 -16.34 -12.37 11.35
CA GLU A 68 -14.87 -12.31 11.27
C GLU A 68 -14.33 -12.29 9.84
N CYS A 69 -15.14 -12.65 8.83
CA CYS A 69 -14.79 -12.58 7.41
C CYS A 69 -15.30 -11.31 6.70
N SER A 70 -15.88 -10.35 7.42
CA SER A 70 -16.44 -9.12 6.85
C SER A 70 -15.42 -8.34 6.01
N ALA A 71 -14.17 -8.28 6.45
CA ALA A 71 -13.11 -7.59 5.72
C ALA A 71 -12.85 -8.15 4.30
N THR A 72 -13.28 -9.38 4.02
CA THR A 72 -13.08 -10.00 2.71
C THR A 72 -14.07 -9.50 1.66
N ALA A 73 -15.31 -9.18 2.04
CA ALA A 73 -16.38 -8.96 1.07
C ALA A 73 -17.32 -7.79 1.37
N LEU A 74 -17.39 -7.29 2.62
CA LEU A 74 -18.28 -6.19 2.97
C LEU A 74 -17.91 -4.93 2.17
N GLU A 75 -18.88 -4.32 1.47
CA GLU A 75 -18.68 -3.15 0.61
C GLU A 75 -19.21 -1.87 1.24
N VAL A 76 -20.23 -1.96 2.08
CA VAL A 76 -20.71 -0.83 2.88
C VAL A 76 -19.85 -0.70 4.13
N ASP A 77 -19.22 0.46 4.32
CA ASP A 77 -18.29 0.72 5.41
C ASP A 77 -17.24 -0.41 5.57
N PRO A 78 -16.47 -0.72 4.52
CA PRO A 78 -15.60 -1.89 4.53
C PRO A 78 -14.55 -1.83 5.65
N PRO A 79 -14.41 -2.90 6.47
CA PRO A 79 -13.54 -2.91 7.65
C PRO A 79 -12.09 -2.54 7.38
N LEU A 80 -11.56 -2.93 6.20
CA LEU A 80 -10.18 -2.56 5.81
C LEU A 80 -9.96 -1.05 5.65
N ILE A 81 -11.02 -0.26 5.57
CA ILE A 81 -10.97 1.21 5.57
C ILE A 81 -11.44 1.77 6.91
N PHE A 82 -12.62 1.35 7.39
CA PHE A 82 -13.30 2.01 8.50
C PHE A 82 -12.77 1.61 9.87
N ASP A 83 -12.31 0.39 10.06
CA ASP A 83 -11.76 -0.06 11.37
C ASP A 83 -10.36 0.52 11.65
N LEU A 84 -9.76 1.19 10.68
CA LEU A 84 -8.45 1.85 10.82
C LEU A 84 -8.54 3.32 11.32
N ASP A 85 -9.70 3.77 11.79
CA ASP A 85 -9.96 5.11 12.30
C ASP A 85 -9.62 6.23 11.30
N PRO A 86 -10.31 6.27 10.14
CA PRO A 86 -10.04 7.28 9.11
C PRO A 86 -10.47 8.68 9.54
N ALA A 87 -9.66 9.69 9.21
CA ALA A 87 -10.00 11.09 9.39
C ALA A 87 -11.03 11.59 8.34
N ALA A 88 -11.04 10.96 7.17
CA ALA A 88 -12.04 11.17 6.13
C ALA A 88 -12.13 9.94 5.23
N THR A 89 -13.34 9.66 4.72
CA THR A 89 -13.60 8.59 3.77
C THR A 89 -14.40 9.11 2.57
N ASP A 90 -14.26 8.46 1.43
CA ASP A 90 -15.12 8.62 0.27
C ASP A 90 -15.25 7.24 -0.43
N GLY A 91 -16.19 7.11 -1.36
CA GLY A 91 -16.38 5.88 -2.09
C GLY A 91 -17.24 6.10 -3.33
N GLY A 92 -17.26 5.09 -4.18
CA GLY A 92 -18.11 5.11 -5.35
C GLY A 92 -17.89 3.89 -6.23
N HIS A 93 -18.67 3.78 -7.30
CA HIS A 93 -18.61 2.63 -8.18
C HIS A 93 -18.77 3.04 -9.64
N TRP A 94 -18.43 2.12 -10.52
CA TRP A 94 -18.70 2.18 -11.96
C TRP A 94 -18.92 0.79 -12.54
N VAL A 95 -19.43 0.75 -13.74
CA VAL A 95 -19.56 -0.50 -14.50
C VAL A 95 -18.52 -0.49 -15.62
N SER A 96 -17.69 -1.51 -15.65
CA SER A 96 -16.75 -1.74 -16.74
C SER A 96 -17.43 -2.61 -17.81
N ASP A 97 -17.55 -2.06 -19.01
CA ASP A 97 -18.13 -2.76 -20.17
C ASP A 97 -17.09 -3.52 -21.01
N GLU A 98 -15.86 -3.71 -20.52
CA GLU A 98 -14.80 -4.47 -21.20
C GLU A 98 -15.16 -5.94 -21.44
N GLY A 99 -16.34 -6.15 -22.05
CA GLY A 99 -16.84 -7.45 -22.51
C GLY A 99 -17.46 -8.37 -21.47
N ARG A 100 -17.51 -7.98 -20.18
CA ARG A 100 -17.97 -8.87 -19.09
C ARG A 100 -19.01 -8.25 -18.13
N HIS A 101 -19.33 -7.00 -18.23
CA HIS A 101 -20.21 -6.30 -17.27
C HIS A 101 -19.75 -6.54 -15.82
N VAL A 102 -18.64 -5.94 -15.46
CA VAL A 102 -18.07 -5.97 -14.11
C VAL A 102 -18.46 -4.70 -13.38
N VAL A 103 -18.98 -4.85 -12.17
CA VAL A 103 -19.20 -3.72 -11.24
C VAL A 103 -17.93 -3.56 -10.42
N VAL A 104 -17.37 -2.36 -10.44
CA VAL A 104 -16.20 -2.02 -9.62
C VAL A 104 -16.64 -1.05 -8.53
N ASP A 105 -16.33 -1.37 -7.29
CA ASP A 105 -16.54 -0.54 -6.11
C ASP A 105 -15.19 -0.11 -5.55
N GLU A 106 -15.04 1.18 -5.24
CA GLU A 106 -13.87 1.75 -4.56
C GLU A 106 -14.31 2.43 -3.27
N ALA A 107 -13.61 2.12 -2.17
CA ALA A 107 -13.68 2.85 -0.91
C ALA A 107 -12.28 3.36 -0.55
N VAL A 108 -12.19 4.61 -0.14
CA VAL A 108 -10.92 5.28 0.17
C VAL A 108 -10.94 5.91 1.55
N GLY A 109 -9.79 5.94 2.21
CA GLY A 109 -9.60 6.59 3.50
C GLY A 109 -8.34 7.42 3.55
N VAL A 110 -8.42 8.59 4.16
CA VAL A 110 -7.28 9.40 4.61
C VAL A 110 -7.24 9.32 6.13
N TYR A 111 -6.06 9.06 6.67
CA TYR A 111 -5.86 8.80 8.09
C TYR A 111 -5.03 9.90 8.75
N HIS A 112 -4.99 9.88 10.09
CA HIS A 112 -4.14 10.75 10.88
C HIS A 112 -2.65 10.47 10.67
N ALA A 113 -1.79 11.40 11.07
CA ALA A 113 -0.34 11.34 10.83
C ALA A 113 0.38 10.13 11.48
N ASN A 114 -0.26 9.44 12.40
CA ASN A 114 0.25 8.23 13.06
C ASN A 114 -0.20 6.92 12.37
N PHE A 115 -0.84 6.99 11.22
CA PHE A 115 -1.22 5.82 10.45
C PHE A 115 0.02 5.06 9.98
N ASP A 116 0.00 3.76 10.16
CA ASP A 116 1.05 2.84 9.74
C ASP A 116 0.50 1.97 8.59
N SER A 117 0.82 2.34 7.36
CA SER A 117 0.37 1.62 6.15
C SER A 117 0.89 0.18 6.10
N ASN A 118 2.11 -0.07 6.58
CA ASN A 118 2.67 -1.43 6.60
C ASN A 118 1.87 -2.32 7.56
N ARG A 119 1.55 -1.80 8.73
CA ARG A 119 0.72 -2.52 9.70
C ARG A 119 -0.67 -2.80 9.14
N ALA A 120 -1.30 -1.84 8.47
CA ALA A 120 -2.61 -2.01 7.83
C ALA A 120 -2.58 -3.14 6.77
N LEU A 121 -1.53 -3.18 5.95
CA LEU A 121 -1.33 -4.23 4.94
C LEU A 121 -1.09 -5.61 5.57
N GLU A 122 -0.32 -5.68 6.65
CA GLU A 122 -0.11 -6.94 7.38
C GLU A 122 -1.40 -7.45 8.03
N GLU A 123 -2.21 -6.55 8.57
CA GLU A 123 -3.50 -6.87 9.17
C GLU A 123 -4.48 -7.35 8.11
N ALA A 124 -4.57 -6.68 6.97
CA ALA A 124 -5.37 -7.12 5.83
C ALA A 124 -4.99 -8.54 5.37
N ARG A 125 -3.69 -8.81 5.19
CA ARG A 125 -3.21 -10.15 4.82
C ARG A 125 -3.63 -11.21 5.84
N ARG A 126 -3.49 -10.93 7.13
CA ARG A 126 -3.84 -11.88 8.21
C ARG A 126 -5.33 -12.16 8.25
N THR A 127 -6.16 -11.11 8.14
CA THR A 127 -7.62 -11.25 8.17
C THR A 127 -8.12 -12.04 6.97
N ILE A 128 -7.64 -11.74 5.76
CA ILE A 128 -7.99 -12.49 4.56
C ILE A 128 -7.56 -13.96 4.69
N GLU A 129 -6.33 -14.20 5.19
CA GLU A 129 -5.82 -15.56 5.37
C GLU A 129 -6.62 -16.37 6.40
N SER A 130 -7.10 -15.74 7.48
CA SER A 130 -7.92 -16.42 8.49
C SER A 130 -9.25 -16.94 7.93
N CYS A 131 -9.78 -16.31 6.87
CA CYS A 131 -11.01 -16.71 6.20
C CYS A 131 -10.82 -17.67 5.01
N ARG A 132 -9.58 -18.07 4.69
CA ARG A 132 -9.27 -18.85 3.50
C ARG A 132 -10.04 -20.17 3.37
N ASN A 133 -10.26 -20.85 4.47
CA ASN A 133 -10.96 -22.14 4.48
C ASN A 133 -12.35 -22.05 5.10
N VAL A 134 -12.85 -20.84 5.28
CA VAL A 134 -14.16 -20.56 5.85
C VAL A 134 -15.09 -20.17 4.71
N PRO A 135 -16.11 -20.97 4.37
CA PRO A 135 -17.19 -20.51 3.49
C PRO A 135 -17.92 -19.35 4.16
N PHE A 136 -18.24 -18.33 3.39
CA PHE A 136 -18.95 -17.18 3.93
C PHE A 136 -20.18 -16.82 3.06
N THR A 137 -21.18 -16.29 3.71
CA THR A 137 -22.43 -15.88 3.09
C THR A 137 -22.50 -14.35 3.07
N VAL A 138 -22.92 -13.80 1.95
CA VAL A 138 -23.01 -12.36 1.73
C VAL A 138 -24.42 -12.02 1.26
N ASN A 139 -25.01 -10.96 1.82
CA ASN A 139 -26.24 -10.40 1.28
C ASN A 139 -25.98 -9.03 0.64
N ASP A 140 -26.59 -8.80 -0.52
CA ASP A 140 -26.58 -7.49 -1.16
C ASP A 140 -27.78 -6.61 -0.71
N MET A 141 -27.76 -5.34 -1.10
CA MET A 141 -28.82 -4.36 -0.76
C MET A 141 -30.21 -4.76 -1.28
N ARG A 142 -30.31 -5.71 -2.23
CA ARG A 142 -31.56 -6.24 -2.76
C ARG A 142 -32.01 -7.50 -2.04
N GLY A 143 -31.27 -7.92 -1.00
CA GLY A 143 -31.56 -9.12 -0.21
C GLY A 143 -31.24 -10.42 -0.94
N ARG A 144 -30.39 -10.40 -1.96
CA ARG A 144 -29.87 -11.62 -2.60
C ARG A 144 -28.73 -12.16 -1.78
N GLU A 145 -28.75 -13.45 -1.57
CA GLU A 145 -27.74 -14.18 -0.84
C GLU A 145 -26.77 -14.89 -1.79
N TYR A 146 -25.48 -14.82 -1.46
CA TYR A 146 -24.40 -15.47 -2.18
C TYR A 146 -23.56 -16.28 -1.19
N HIS A 147 -23.18 -17.50 -1.58
CA HIS A 147 -22.28 -18.35 -0.80
C HIS A 147 -20.91 -18.37 -1.46
N PHE A 148 -19.96 -17.72 -0.83
CA PHE A 148 -18.62 -17.54 -1.37
C PHE A 148 -17.58 -18.41 -0.66
N ARG A 149 -16.47 -18.61 -1.35
CA ARG A 149 -15.21 -19.13 -0.81
C ARG A 149 -14.05 -18.35 -1.38
N LEU A 150 -13.02 -18.14 -0.58
CA LEU A 150 -11.79 -17.51 -1.03
C LEU A 150 -11.02 -18.44 -1.97
N LEU A 151 -10.52 -17.87 -3.06
CA LEU A 151 -9.60 -18.51 -3.98
C LEU A 151 -8.15 -18.46 -3.45
N PRO A 152 -7.23 -19.28 -4.00
CA PRO A 152 -5.82 -19.19 -3.67
C PRO A 152 -5.29 -17.77 -3.85
N GLN A 153 -4.43 -17.33 -2.91
CA GLN A 153 -3.87 -16.00 -2.93
C GLN A 153 -2.93 -15.81 -4.14
N VAL A 154 -3.01 -14.63 -4.74
CA VAL A 154 -2.12 -14.19 -5.82
C VAL A 154 -1.17 -13.15 -5.27
N ASP A 155 0.11 -13.26 -5.62
CA ASP A 155 1.11 -12.23 -5.28
C ASP A 155 0.93 -11.02 -6.20
N SER A 156 0.84 -9.83 -5.61
CA SER A 156 0.76 -8.56 -6.35
C SER A 156 2.09 -8.11 -6.94
N GLY A 157 3.21 -8.65 -6.43
CA GLY A 157 4.57 -8.18 -6.72
C GLY A 157 4.89 -6.80 -6.10
N SER A 158 4.03 -6.29 -5.21
CA SER A 158 4.24 -5.03 -4.47
C SER A 158 3.94 -5.23 -2.99
N PRO A 159 4.79 -4.70 -2.08
CA PRO A 159 4.51 -4.76 -0.65
C PRO A 159 3.28 -3.94 -0.25
N ASP A 160 2.94 -2.89 -1.02
CA ASP A 160 1.88 -1.92 -0.74
C ASP A 160 0.50 -2.35 -1.25
N ILE A 161 0.41 -3.56 -1.85
CA ILE A 161 -0.82 -4.09 -2.44
C ILE A 161 -1.10 -5.50 -1.92
N VAL A 162 -2.31 -5.74 -1.46
CA VAL A 162 -2.84 -7.05 -1.10
C VAL A 162 -3.94 -7.41 -2.09
N LEU A 163 -3.87 -8.62 -2.66
CA LEU A 163 -4.88 -9.14 -3.60
C LEU A 163 -5.57 -10.36 -3.01
N TRP A 164 -6.86 -10.47 -3.27
CA TRP A 164 -7.62 -11.69 -3.01
C TRP A 164 -8.82 -11.78 -3.94
N SER A 165 -9.31 -12.99 -4.16
CA SER A 165 -10.50 -13.24 -4.95
C SER A 165 -11.38 -14.25 -4.24
N PHE A 166 -12.67 -14.20 -4.50
CA PHE A 166 -13.63 -15.18 -4.04
C PHE A 166 -14.65 -15.47 -5.13
N ASP A 167 -15.23 -16.67 -5.07
CA ASP A 167 -16.23 -17.10 -6.02
C ASP A 167 -17.43 -17.81 -5.38
N SER A 168 -18.52 -17.81 -6.13
CA SER A 168 -19.70 -18.65 -5.95
C SER A 168 -20.10 -19.25 -7.31
N ASP A 169 -21.15 -20.05 -7.33
CA ASP A 169 -21.66 -20.66 -8.57
C ASP A 169 -22.12 -19.64 -9.63
N SER A 170 -22.44 -18.41 -9.23
CA SER A 170 -23.05 -17.40 -10.11
C SER A 170 -22.40 -16.03 -10.12
N TRP A 171 -21.50 -15.76 -9.16
CA TRP A 171 -20.91 -14.45 -8.97
C TRP A 171 -19.50 -14.58 -8.39
N SER A 172 -18.60 -13.73 -8.82
CA SER A 172 -17.18 -13.79 -8.42
C SER A 172 -16.66 -12.37 -8.28
N CYS A 173 -15.73 -12.18 -7.35
CA CYS A 173 -15.08 -10.88 -7.14
C CYS A 173 -13.56 -11.02 -7.08
N ASP A 174 -12.88 -10.11 -7.74
CA ASP A 174 -11.45 -9.84 -7.60
C ASP A 174 -11.25 -8.57 -6.80
N ASN A 175 -10.38 -8.60 -5.80
CA ASN A 175 -10.27 -7.51 -4.82
C ASN A 175 -8.82 -7.09 -4.63
N ALA A 176 -8.65 -5.82 -4.23
CA ALA A 176 -7.37 -5.28 -3.81
C ALA A 176 -7.52 -4.37 -2.59
N PHE A 177 -6.50 -4.36 -1.75
CA PHE A 177 -6.29 -3.34 -0.73
C PHE A 177 -4.91 -2.73 -0.94
N VAL A 178 -4.85 -1.41 -0.99
CA VAL A 178 -3.66 -0.61 -1.22
C VAL A 178 -3.51 0.34 -0.04
N ALA A 179 -2.32 0.41 0.55
CA ALA A 179 -2.05 1.39 1.60
C ALA A 179 -0.63 1.95 1.46
N ALA A 180 -0.50 3.26 1.50
CA ALA A 180 0.77 3.97 1.50
C ALA A 180 0.59 5.35 2.13
N HIS A 181 1.67 5.90 2.72
CA HIS A 181 1.62 7.15 3.46
C HIS A 181 0.51 7.12 4.52
N ASN A 182 -0.40 8.09 4.50
CA ASN A 182 -1.57 8.15 5.39
C ASN A 182 -2.89 7.93 4.64
N ALA A 183 -2.89 7.06 3.64
CA ALA A 183 -4.08 6.74 2.85
C ALA A 183 -4.19 5.25 2.54
N ALA A 184 -5.43 4.80 2.35
CA ALA A 184 -5.72 3.46 1.85
C ALA A 184 -6.88 3.49 0.84
N VAL A 185 -6.87 2.50 -0.05
CA VAL A 185 -7.90 2.26 -1.06
C VAL A 185 -8.26 0.78 -1.05
N ARG A 186 -9.53 0.46 -0.94
CA ARG A 186 -10.09 -0.87 -1.18
C ARG A 186 -10.81 -0.86 -2.52
N ILE A 187 -10.58 -1.88 -3.34
CA ILE A 187 -11.20 -2.07 -4.64
C ILE A 187 -11.86 -3.45 -4.66
N SER A 188 -13.10 -3.52 -5.14
CA SER A 188 -13.83 -4.75 -5.39
C SER A 188 -14.34 -4.74 -6.82
N ALA A 189 -13.98 -5.73 -7.62
CA ALA A 189 -14.41 -5.87 -9.01
C ALA A 189 -15.20 -7.18 -9.17
N CYS A 190 -16.51 -7.07 -9.25
CA CYS A 190 -17.44 -8.19 -9.17
C CYS A 190 -18.20 -8.41 -10.48
N GLY A 191 -18.30 -9.67 -10.88
CA GLY A 191 -18.99 -10.08 -12.11
C GLY A 191 -19.36 -11.56 -12.10
N ARG A 192 -19.71 -12.10 -13.28
CA ARG A 192 -20.08 -13.52 -13.40
C ARG A 192 -18.89 -14.47 -13.32
N SER A 193 -17.67 -13.97 -13.43
CA SER A 193 -16.44 -14.75 -13.38
C SER A 193 -15.27 -13.89 -12.92
N ASN A 194 -14.30 -14.49 -12.24
CA ASN A 194 -13.02 -13.86 -11.92
C ASN A 194 -12.18 -13.55 -13.17
N GLY A 195 -11.08 -12.85 -12.94
CA GLY A 195 -10.06 -12.52 -13.95
C GLY A 195 -10.22 -11.09 -14.49
N TYR A 196 -10.84 -10.20 -13.73
CA TYR A 196 -10.72 -8.77 -13.94
C TYR A 196 -9.34 -8.29 -13.46
N ASP A 197 -8.71 -7.38 -14.19
CA ASP A 197 -7.36 -6.89 -13.84
C ASP A 197 -7.40 -5.86 -12.70
N VAL A 198 -7.84 -6.33 -11.51
CA VAL A 198 -7.86 -5.50 -10.29
C VAL A 198 -6.46 -5.05 -9.87
N LEU A 199 -5.40 -5.77 -10.28
CA LEU A 199 -4.02 -5.37 -10.00
C LEU A 199 -3.65 -4.08 -10.75
N ALA A 200 -4.12 -3.89 -11.99
CA ALA A 200 -3.92 -2.64 -12.72
C ALA A 200 -4.60 -1.46 -11.97
N LEU A 201 -5.85 -1.64 -11.52
CA LEU A 201 -6.55 -0.63 -10.70
C LEU A 201 -5.80 -0.32 -9.40
N ALA A 202 -5.31 -1.34 -8.71
CA ALA A 202 -4.55 -1.18 -7.48
C ALA A 202 -3.23 -0.41 -7.69
N ARG A 203 -2.53 -0.67 -8.78
CA ARG A 203 -1.34 0.09 -9.15
C ARG A 203 -1.64 1.56 -9.48
N ASP A 204 -2.76 1.81 -10.11
CA ASP A 204 -3.20 3.18 -10.39
C ASP A 204 -3.66 3.90 -9.12
N ALA A 205 -4.32 3.21 -8.19
CA ALA A 205 -4.62 3.72 -6.85
C ALA A 205 -3.35 4.10 -6.09
N LEU A 206 -2.33 3.23 -6.08
CA LEU A 206 -1.04 3.53 -5.46
C LEU A 206 -0.39 4.78 -6.06
N LYS A 207 -0.39 4.92 -7.38
CA LYS A 207 0.11 6.13 -8.05
C LYS A 207 -0.66 7.39 -7.64
N ARG A 208 -1.99 7.31 -7.45
CA ARG A 208 -2.80 8.43 -6.96
C ARG A 208 -2.38 8.82 -5.54
N ILE A 209 -2.22 7.85 -4.64
CA ILE A 209 -1.73 8.09 -3.27
C ILE A 209 -0.35 8.77 -3.30
N GLU A 210 0.61 8.21 -4.03
CA GLU A 210 1.96 8.77 -4.14
C GLU A 210 1.98 10.18 -4.72
N LYS A 211 1.18 10.43 -5.76
CA LYS A 211 1.05 11.76 -6.36
C LYS A 211 0.55 12.78 -5.36
N LEU A 212 -0.52 12.46 -4.61
CA LEU A 212 -1.09 13.38 -3.62
C LEU A 212 -0.12 13.64 -2.48
N ALA A 213 0.51 12.61 -1.95
CA ALA A 213 1.51 12.73 -0.88
C ALA A 213 2.69 13.65 -1.29
N ASN A 214 3.10 13.61 -2.55
CA ASN A 214 4.22 14.43 -3.06
C ASN A 214 3.82 15.85 -3.51
N THR A 215 2.53 16.15 -3.66
CA THR A 215 2.07 17.48 -4.13
C THR A 215 1.68 18.43 -3.00
N THR A 216 1.56 17.94 -1.77
CA THR A 216 1.18 18.74 -0.61
C THR A 216 2.38 19.40 0.10
N ALA A 217 3.59 19.23 -0.43
CA ALA A 217 4.85 19.80 0.09
C ALA A 217 5.08 21.24 -0.36
#